data_5faaa902f81fc16d6052381989b27b37
#
_entry.id   5faaa902f81fc16d6052381989b27b37
#
_cell.length_a   1.000
_cell.length_b   1.000
_cell.length_c   1.000
_cell.angle_alpha   90.00
_cell.angle_beta   90.00
_cell.angle_gamma   90.00
#
_symmetry.space_group_name_H-M   'P 1'
#
loop_
_entity.id
_entity.type
_entity.pdbx_description
1 polymer ?
#
loop_
_entity_poly.entity_id
_entity_poly.type
_entity_poly.pdbx_seq_one_letter_code
_entity_poly.pdbx_strand_id
1 'polypeptide(L)'
;MEVLAMILAGGRGSRLDILSENRVKPSVPFAGKFRIIDFTLSNCSNSGIYDVALLTQYLPFSLNEHIGSGKPWDFDRRDSGIALLQPHEKPDGQVWYTGTADAVKQNIEYIKRKNPEYVIILSGDHIYKMNYNWMLEDHKKNNAELTIAVKTVPWEET
;
A
#
# COMPACT_ATOMS: atom_id res chain seq x y z
N MET A 1 -2.53 -14.44 12.13
CA MET A 1 -2.15 -13.09 11.62
C MET A 1 -3.36 -12.20 11.72
N GLU A 2 -3.23 -11.08 12.42
CA GLU A 2 -4.40 -10.22 12.71
C GLU A 2 -4.71 -9.27 11.54
N VAL A 3 -3.71 -8.54 11.05
CA VAL A 3 -3.90 -7.50 10.04
C VAL A 3 -2.96 -7.70 8.86
N LEU A 4 -3.50 -7.66 7.64
CA LEU A 4 -2.75 -7.54 6.39
C LEU A 4 -2.89 -6.12 5.84
N ALA A 5 -1.79 -5.41 5.62
CA ALA A 5 -1.80 -4.15 4.91
C ALA A 5 -1.62 -4.39 3.39
N MET A 6 -2.54 -3.86 2.59
CA MET A 6 -2.44 -3.82 1.13
C MET A 6 -2.18 -2.39 0.68
N ILE A 7 -0.98 -2.13 0.17
CA ILE A 7 -0.55 -0.78 -0.22
C ILE A 7 -0.63 -0.64 -1.74
N LEU A 8 -1.43 0.29 -2.21
CA LEU A 8 -1.61 0.61 -3.62
C LEU A 8 -0.46 1.52 -4.11
N ALA A 9 0.44 0.99 -4.90
CA ALA A 9 1.66 1.67 -5.35
C ALA A 9 1.86 1.63 -6.88
N GLY A 10 0.79 1.44 -7.65
CA GLY A 10 0.85 1.19 -9.10
C GLY A 10 0.53 2.39 -10.01
N GLY A 11 0.21 3.56 -9.47
CA GLY A 11 -0.20 4.72 -10.28
C GLY A 11 0.93 5.36 -11.09
N ARG A 12 0.64 5.78 -12.35
CA ARG A 12 1.61 6.45 -13.24
C ARG A 12 2.15 7.78 -12.69
N GLY A 13 1.41 8.44 -11.80
CA GLY A 13 1.84 9.71 -11.21
C GLY A 13 1.98 10.87 -12.20
N SER A 14 1.21 10.88 -13.29
CA SER A 14 1.30 11.82 -14.41
C SER A 14 1.30 13.31 -14.03
N ARG A 15 0.85 13.64 -12.80
CA ARG A 15 0.85 15.03 -12.29
C ARG A 15 2.21 15.50 -11.76
N LEU A 16 3.19 14.59 -11.60
CA LEU A 16 4.53 14.93 -11.12
C LEU A 16 5.56 15.10 -12.23
N ASP A 17 5.09 15.05 -13.49
CA ASP A 17 5.86 15.33 -14.69
C ASP A 17 7.24 14.64 -14.67
N ILE A 18 8.32 15.39 -14.82
CA ILE A 18 9.72 14.90 -14.89
C ILE A 18 10.11 14.00 -13.70
N LEU A 19 9.52 14.20 -12.52
CA LEU A 19 9.81 13.39 -11.33
C LEU A 19 9.29 11.97 -11.44
N SER A 20 8.27 11.74 -12.27
CA SER A 20 7.63 10.42 -12.47
C SER A 20 7.91 9.79 -13.83
N GLU A 21 8.77 10.39 -14.64
CA GLU A 21 9.09 9.91 -15.99
C GLU A 21 9.64 8.47 -16.00
N ASN A 22 10.54 8.15 -15.08
CA ASN A 22 11.22 6.85 -14.99
C ASN A 22 10.90 6.06 -13.71
N ARG A 23 9.85 6.44 -12.96
CA ARG A 23 9.47 5.81 -11.70
C ARG A 23 8.02 6.05 -11.34
N VAL A 24 7.46 5.16 -10.53
CA VAL A 24 6.13 5.38 -9.94
C VAL A 24 6.17 6.47 -8.88
N LYS A 25 5.04 7.17 -8.68
CA LYS A 25 4.93 8.25 -7.68
C LYS A 25 5.40 7.84 -6.27
N PRO A 26 5.08 6.65 -5.73
CA PRO A 26 5.57 6.21 -4.43
C PRO A 26 7.10 6.14 -4.32
N SER A 27 7.83 5.95 -5.42
CA SER A 27 9.29 5.89 -5.41
C SER A 27 9.98 7.24 -5.63
N VAL A 28 9.22 8.33 -5.75
CA VAL A 28 9.79 9.69 -5.90
C VAL A 28 10.52 10.08 -4.62
N PRO A 29 11.78 10.59 -4.71
CA PRO A 29 12.52 11.10 -3.57
C PRO A 29 11.80 12.25 -2.88
N PHE A 30 11.83 12.22 -1.55
CA PHE A 30 11.27 13.25 -0.69
C PHE A 30 12.28 13.64 0.40
N ALA A 31 12.44 14.94 0.62
CA ALA A 31 13.37 15.49 1.62
C ALA A 31 14.81 14.95 1.49
N GLY A 32 15.26 14.67 0.27
CA GLY A 32 16.64 14.29 -0.06
C GLY A 32 17.05 12.86 0.30
N LYS A 33 16.42 12.23 1.29
CA LYS A 33 16.81 10.91 1.80
C LYS A 33 15.72 9.85 1.65
N PHE A 34 14.48 10.24 1.82
CA PHE A 34 13.33 9.35 1.84
C PHE A 34 12.68 9.25 0.46
N ARG A 35 11.76 8.30 0.32
CA ARG A 35 10.78 8.25 -0.79
C ARG A 35 9.37 8.37 -0.21
N ILE A 36 8.42 8.73 -1.05
CA ILE A 36 7.02 8.93 -0.61
C ILE A 36 6.47 7.67 0.08
N ILE A 37 6.77 6.48 -0.43
CA ILE A 37 6.32 5.21 0.13
C ILE A 37 6.80 4.96 1.57
N ASP A 38 7.94 5.55 1.96
CA ASP A 38 8.53 5.32 3.28
C ASP A 38 7.62 5.76 4.42
N PHE A 39 6.76 6.75 4.18
CA PHE A 39 5.80 7.23 5.17
C PHE A 39 4.72 6.17 5.46
N THR A 40 4.14 5.55 4.42
CA THR A 40 3.14 4.49 4.59
C THR A 40 3.76 3.24 5.22
N LEU A 41 4.96 2.83 4.77
CA LEU A 41 5.68 1.69 5.35
C LEU A 41 6.05 1.93 6.82
N SER A 42 6.51 3.13 7.15
CA SER A 42 6.82 3.51 8.54
C SER A 42 5.56 3.54 9.42
N ASN A 43 4.43 4.02 8.89
CA ASN A 43 3.17 3.97 9.62
C ASN A 43 2.73 2.52 9.90
N CYS A 44 2.89 1.59 8.94
CA CYS A 44 2.60 0.16 9.16
C CYS A 44 3.50 -0.40 10.28
N SER A 45 4.81 -0.24 10.15
CA SER A 45 5.78 -0.73 11.14
C SER A 45 5.52 -0.15 12.54
N ASN A 46 5.32 1.16 12.64
CA ASN A 46 5.03 1.85 13.91
C ASN A 46 3.66 1.46 14.51
N SER A 47 2.76 0.93 13.70
CA SER A 47 1.46 0.38 14.14
C SER A 47 1.53 -1.13 14.44
N GLY A 48 2.72 -1.74 14.37
CA GLY A 48 2.88 -3.18 14.59
C GLY A 48 2.30 -4.07 13.48
N ILE A 49 2.01 -3.50 12.31
CA ILE A 49 1.50 -4.22 11.14
C ILE A 49 2.70 -4.61 10.27
N TYR A 50 3.09 -5.88 10.35
CA TYR A 50 4.29 -6.40 9.69
C TYR A 50 4.00 -7.30 8.49
N ASP A 51 2.75 -7.64 8.21
CA ASP A 51 2.34 -8.30 6.98
C ASP A 51 1.86 -7.25 5.99
N VAL A 52 2.67 -7.04 4.96
CA VAL A 52 2.47 -5.98 3.97
C VAL A 52 2.47 -6.57 2.57
N ALA A 53 1.44 -6.29 1.79
CA ALA A 53 1.36 -6.59 0.37
C ALA A 53 1.42 -5.28 -0.42
N LEU A 54 2.46 -5.08 -1.21
CA LEU A 54 2.62 -3.90 -2.03
C LEU A 54 2.17 -4.20 -3.47
N LEU A 55 1.10 -3.55 -3.91
CA LEU A 55 0.51 -3.74 -5.23
C LEU A 55 1.15 -2.75 -6.21
N THR A 56 2.03 -3.27 -7.07
CA THR A 56 2.79 -2.48 -8.05
C THR A 56 2.34 -2.79 -9.47
N GLN A 57 2.51 -1.87 -10.39
CA GLN A 57 2.11 -2.07 -11.79
C GLN A 57 3.10 -1.46 -12.79
N TYR A 58 3.30 -0.15 -12.77
CA TYR A 58 4.21 0.55 -13.68
C TYR A 58 5.60 0.69 -13.07
N LEU A 59 6.64 0.62 -13.92
CA LEU A 59 8.04 0.93 -13.58
C LEU A 59 8.44 0.51 -12.14
N PRO A 60 8.21 -0.76 -11.76
CA PRO A 60 8.36 -1.18 -10.37
C PRO A 60 9.83 -1.28 -9.94
N PHE A 61 10.80 -1.29 -10.87
CA PHE A 61 12.21 -1.55 -10.60
C PHE A 61 12.77 -0.66 -9.50
N SER A 62 12.67 0.68 -9.67
CA SER A 62 13.20 1.65 -8.68
C SER A 62 12.52 1.53 -7.32
N LEU A 63 11.24 1.15 -7.27
CA LEU A 63 10.51 0.92 -6.04
C LEU A 63 10.96 -0.37 -5.37
N ASN A 64 11.06 -1.45 -6.12
CA ASN A 64 11.49 -2.76 -5.63
C ASN A 64 12.93 -2.71 -5.09
N GLU A 65 13.83 -2.03 -5.81
CA GLU A 65 15.21 -1.82 -5.36
C GLU A 65 15.29 -1.05 -4.03
N HIS A 66 14.47 -0.01 -3.88
CA HIS A 66 14.43 0.77 -2.64
C HIS A 66 13.89 -0.03 -1.45
N ILE A 67 12.86 -0.81 -1.66
CA ILE A 67 12.22 -1.61 -0.62
C ILE A 67 13.11 -2.80 -0.23
N GLY A 68 13.71 -3.46 -1.22
CA GLY A 68 14.53 -4.66 -0.99
C GLY A 68 13.76 -5.71 -0.18
N SER A 69 14.34 -6.18 0.90
CA SER A 69 13.71 -7.12 1.84
C SER A 69 12.76 -6.45 2.86
N GLY A 70 12.65 -5.12 2.83
CA GLY A 70 11.88 -4.37 3.83
C GLY A 70 12.59 -4.17 5.17
N LYS A 71 13.89 -4.48 5.26
CA LYS A 71 14.69 -4.39 6.48
C LYS A 71 14.61 -3.03 7.21
N PRO A 72 14.61 -1.86 6.53
CA PRO A 72 14.50 -0.57 7.22
C PRO A 72 13.21 -0.40 8.05
N TRP A 73 12.18 -1.18 7.76
CA TRP A 73 10.88 -1.14 8.46
C TRP A 73 10.59 -2.42 9.25
N ASP A 74 11.62 -3.31 9.43
CA ASP A 74 11.46 -4.58 10.13
C ASP A 74 10.47 -5.54 9.44
N PHE A 75 10.45 -5.54 8.10
CA PHE A 75 9.61 -6.44 7.29
C PHE A 75 10.37 -7.68 6.77
N ASP A 76 11.62 -7.88 7.17
CA ASP A 76 12.42 -9.08 6.83
C ASP A 76 12.27 -10.21 7.85
N ARG A 77 11.05 -10.37 8.39
CA ARG A 77 10.71 -11.36 9.40
C ARG A 77 10.45 -12.73 8.78
N ARG A 78 10.58 -13.79 9.59
CA ARG A 78 10.37 -15.18 9.15
C ARG A 78 8.92 -15.48 8.79
N ASP A 79 7.96 -15.05 9.61
CA ASP A 79 6.55 -15.44 9.52
C ASP A 79 5.63 -14.31 9.01
N SER A 80 6.19 -13.15 8.76
CA SER A 80 5.53 -11.96 8.20
C SER A 80 6.50 -11.24 7.28
N GLY A 81 6.12 -10.13 6.69
CA GLY A 81 7.03 -9.33 5.89
C GLY A 81 6.36 -8.66 4.71
N ILE A 82 7.18 -8.15 3.79
CA ILE A 82 6.69 -7.45 2.62
C ILE A 82 6.65 -8.37 1.39
N ALA A 83 5.51 -8.44 0.73
CA ALA A 83 5.32 -9.13 -0.55
C ALA A 83 5.04 -8.12 -1.64
N LEU A 84 5.72 -8.26 -2.77
CA LEU A 84 5.45 -7.46 -3.98
C LEU A 84 4.47 -8.23 -4.86
N LEU A 85 3.30 -7.65 -5.09
CA LEU A 85 2.25 -8.22 -5.91
C LEU A 85 2.11 -7.40 -7.19
N GLN A 86 2.25 -8.10 -8.32
CA GLN A 86 2.14 -7.51 -9.65
C GLN A 86 0.94 -8.11 -10.38
N PRO A 87 0.35 -7.37 -11.33
CA PRO A 87 -0.69 -7.94 -12.18
C PRO A 87 -0.12 -9.12 -12.98
N HIS A 88 -0.94 -10.12 -13.20
CA HIS A 88 -0.61 -11.29 -13.99
C HIS A 88 -1.61 -11.45 -15.13
N GLU A 89 -1.18 -12.13 -16.19
CA GLU A 89 -2.04 -12.42 -17.31
C GLU A 89 -3.23 -13.28 -16.88
N LYS A 90 -4.42 -12.84 -17.25
CA LYS A 90 -5.66 -13.58 -17.05
C LYS A 90 -6.01 -14.38 -18.32
N PRO A 91 -6.92 -15.36 -18.23
CA PRO A 91 -7.39 -16.12 -19.40
C PRO A 91 -7.96 -15.26 -20.53
N ASP A 92 -8.44 -14.05 -20.24
CA ASP A 92 -8.94 -13.06 -21.19
C ASP A 92 -7.85 -12.15 -21.78
N GLY A 93 -6.58 -12.39 -21.42
CA GLY A 93 -5.41 -11.62 -21.86
C GLY A 93 -5.19 -10.29 -21.12
N GLN A 94 -6.04 -9.97 -20.15
CA GLN A 94 -5.87 -8.74 -19.35
C GLN A 94 -4.71 -8.91 -18.36
N VAL A 95 -3.71 -8.01 -18.43
CA VAL A 95 -2.52 -8.02 -17.55
C VAL A 95 -2.58 -6.92 -16.50
N TRP A 96 -3.08 -5.74 -16.85
CA TRP A 96 -3.02 -4.56 -16.01
C TRP A 96 -4.22 -4.45 -15.07
N TYR A 97 -3.99 -3.87 -13.86
CA TYR A 97 -5.09 -3.43 -13.01
C TYR A 97 -5.85 -2.29 -13.67
N THR A 98 -7.16 -2.39 -13.73
CA THR A 98 -8.03 -1.33 -14.30
C THR A 98 -8.33 -0.21 -13.31
N GLY A 99 -8.00 -0.43 -12.02
CA GLY A 99 -8.20 0.55 -10.96
C GLY A 99 -7.80 -0.02 -9.60
N THR A 100 -7.95 0.77 -8.56
CA THR A 100 -7.55 0.42 -7.19
C THR A 100 -8.33 -0.77 -6.63
N ALA A 101 -9.64 -0.80 -6.85
CA ALA A 101 -10.48 -1.92 -6.42
C ALA A 101 -10.13 -3.21 -7.18
N ASP A 102 -9.85 -3.11 -8.48
CA ASP A 102 -9.44 -4.26 -9.30
C ASP A 102 -8.08 -4.81 -8.86
N ALA A 103 -7.14 -3.94 -8.45
CA ALA A 103 -5.87 -4.38 -7.90
C ALA A 103 -6.06 -5.26 -6.66
N VAL A 104 -6.94 -4.88 -5.74
CA VAL A 104 -7.27 -5.71 -4.56
C VAL A 104 -7.97 -6.99 -4.99
N LYS A 105 -8.97 -6.90 -5.88
CA LYS A 105 -9.75 -8.05 -6.37
C LYS A 105 -8.87 -9.10 -7.06
N GLN A 106 -7.92 -8.69 -7.89
CA GLN A 106 -7.00 -9.63 -8.55
C GLN A 106 -6.11 -10.38 -7.56
N ASN A 107 -5.89 -9.83 -6.37
CA ASN A 107 -5.06 -10.42 -5.32
C ASN A 107 -5.89 -11.07 -4.19
N ILE A 108 -7.17 -11.36 -4.41
CA ILE A 108 -8.06 -11.95 -3.39
C ILE A 108 -7.56 -13.33 -2.91
N GLU A 109 -6.96 -14.12 -3.80
CA GLU A 109 -6.40 -15.43 -3.43
C GLU A 109 -5.17 -15.30 -2.53
N TYR A 110 -4.39 -14.23 -2.66
CA TYR A 110 -3.32 -13.90 -1.73
C TYR A 110 -3.89 -13.61 -0.33
N ILE A 111 -4.95 -12.80 -0.25
CA ILE A 111 -5.64 -12.49 1.02
C ILE A 111 -6.17 -13.79 1.66
N LYS A 112 -6.88 -14.62 0.91
CA LYS A 112 -7.41 -15.91 1.40
C LYS A 112 -6.31 -16.83 1.92
N ARG A 113 -5.20 -16.93 1.20
CA ARG A 113 -4.06 -17.76 1.61
C ARG A 113 -3.41 -17.25 2.90
N LYS A 114 -3.30 -15.92 3.06
CA LYS A 114 -2.80 -15.31 4.29
C LYS A 114 -3.78 -15.42 5.45
N ASN A 115 -5.07 -15.51 5.15
CA ASN A 115 -6.17 -15.63 6.11
C ASN A 115 -6.09 -14.60 7.26
N PRO A 116 -5.99 -13.29 6.97
CA PRO A 116 -5.97 -12.28 8.00
C PRO A 116 -7.37 -12.09 8.61
N GLU A 117 -7.43 -11.63 9.85
CA GLU A 117 -8.68 -11.23 10.49
C GLU A 117 -9.20 -9.90 9.92
N TYR A 118 -8.27 -8.98 9.63
CA TYR A 118 -8.56 -7.67 9.04
C TYR A 118 -7.64 -7.38 7.87
N VAL A 119 -8.15 -6.63 6.90
CA VAL A 119 -7.38 -6.08 5.78
C VAL A 119 -7.46 -4.57 5.83
N ILE A 120 -6.31 -3.89 5.86
CA ILE A 120 -6.24 -2.44 5.70
C ILE A 120 -5.71 -2.10 4.31
N ILE A 121 -6.43 -1.24 3.58
CA ILE A 121 -6.05 -0.80 2.24
C ILE A 121 -5.53 0.63 2.34
N LEU A 122 -4.31 0.83 1.86
CA LEU A 122 -3.56 2.08 2.02
C LEU A 122 -3.10 2.61 0.66
N SER A 123 -3.02 3.94 0.53
CA SER A 123 -2.34 4.59 -0.59
C SER A 123 -0.84 4.68 -0.32
N GLY A 124 -0.02 4.27 -1.29
CA GLY A 124 1.44 4.35 -1.22
C GLY A 124 2.02 5.70 -1.61
N ASP A 125 1.19 6.66 -1.99
CA ASP A 125 1.59 7.97 -2.48
C ASP A 125 1.16 9.14 -1.58
N HIS A 126 0.76 8.85 -0.35
CA HIS A 126 0.24 9.81 0.61
C HIS A 126 1.24 10.04 1.76
N ILE A 127 1.70 11.27 1.91
CA ILE A 127 2.65 11.68 2.96
C ILE A 127 1.87 12.13 4.19
N TYR A 128 1.83 11.31 5.23
CA TYR A 128 1.15 11.60 6.49
C TYR A 128 1.72 10.72 7.62
N LYS A 129 1.43 11.08 8.85
CA LYS A 129 1.76 10.28 10.03
C LYS A 129 0.46 9.83 10.70
N MET A 130 0.28 8.52 10.83
CA MET A 130 -0.91 7.93 11.43
C MET A 130 -0.56 6.62 12.14
N ASN A 131 -1.17 6.39 13.29
CA ASN A 131 -1.19 5.08 13.92
C ASN A 131 -2.46 4.34 13.46
N TYR A 132 -2.28 3.30 12.67
CA TYR A 132 -3.41 2.53 12.11
C TYR A 132 -4.17 1.73 13.17
N ASN A 133 -3.59 1.50 14.35
CA ASN A 133 -4.30 0.82 15.43
C ASN A 133 -5.52 1.60 15.90
N TRP A 134 -5.51 2.93 15.84
CA TRP A 134 -6.69 3.71 16.20
C TRP A 134 -7.88 3.40 15.29
N MET A 135 -7.62 3.25 13.99
CA MET A 135 -8.66 2.88 13.03
C MET A 135 -9.14 1.45 13.24
N LEU A 136 -8.23 0.54 13.57
CA LEU A 136 -8.56 -0.86 13.86
C LEU A 136 -9.36 -1.00 15.16
N GLU A 137 -8.99 -0.28 16.20
CA GLU A 137 -9.71 -0.26 17.47
C GLU A 137 -11.13 0.30 17.30
N ASP A 138 -11.29 1.39 16.53
CA ASP A 138 -12.60 1.96 16.24
C ASP A 138 -13.45 0.99 15.42
N HIS A 139 -12.88 0.32 14.42
CA HIS A 139 -13.52 -0.72 13.63
C HIS A 139 -14.07 -1.85 14.52
N LYS A 140 -13.23 -2.39 15.41
CA LYS A 140 -13.60 -3.45 16.36
C LYS A 140 -14.68 -2.99 17.34
N LYS A 141 -14.51 -1.81 17.93
CA LYS A 141 -15.44 -1.24 18.90
C LYS A 141 -16.85 -1.08 18.35
N ASN A 142 -16.95 -0.70 17.08
CA ASN A 142 -18.23 -0.50 16.41
C ASN A 142 -18.76 -1.77 15.72
N ASN A 143 -18.03 -2.89 15.80
CA ASN A 143 -18.33 -4.12 15.07
C ASN A 143 -18.67 -3.83 13.59
N ALA A 144 -17.86 -2.96 12.98
CA ALA A 144 -18.10 -2.48 11.61
C ALA A 144 -17.69 -3.51 10.57
N GLU A 145 -18.41 -3.58 9.47
CA GLU A 145 -17.99 -4.37 8.29
C GLU A 145 -16.97 -3.62 7.43
N LEU A 146 -17.04 -2.28 7.44
CA LEU A 146 -16.14 -1.39 6.72
C LEU A 146 -15.91 -0.11 7.52
N THR A 147 -14.66 0.34 7.60
CA THR A 147 -14.26 1.63 8.18
C THR A 147 -13.48 2.44 7.16
N ILE A 148 -13.86 3.68 6.96
CA ILE A 148 -13.23 4.59 5.99
C ILE A 148 -12.67 5.80 6.74
N ALA A 149 -11.36 6.04 6.59
CA ALA A 149 -10.75 7.26 7.09
C ALA A 149 -11.11 8.44 6.18
N VAL A 150 -11.68 9.48 6.76
CA VAL A 150 -12.11 10.69 6.04
C VAL A 150 -11.52 11.94 6.66
N LYS A 151 -11.40 13.00 5.85
CA LYS A 151 -11.01 14.33 6.29
C LYS A 151 -12.10 15.31 5.88
N THR A 152 -12.53 16.16 6.81
CA THR A 152 -13.41 17.28 6.49
C THR A 152 -12.62 18.33 5.73
N VAL A 153 -13.13 18.75 4.60
CA VAL A 153 -12.57 19.83 3.78
C VAL A 153 -13.66 20.86 3.49
N PRO A 154 -13.30 22.13 3.25
CA PRO A 154 -14.24 23.13 2.74
C PRO A 154 -14.86 22.67 1.41
N TRP A 155 -16.08 23.09 1.14
CA TRP A 155 -16.81 22.68 -0.08
C TRP A 155 -16.06 23.07 -1.37
N GLU A 156 -15.33 24.18 -1.33
CA GLU A 156 -14.56 24.71 -2.46
C GLU A 156 -13.32 23.84 -2.82
N GLU A 157 -12.95 22.92 -1.93
CA GLU A 157 -11.81 22.00 -2.10
C GLU A 157 -12.23 20.57 -2.51
N THR A 158 -13.54 20.33 -2.79
CA THR A 158 -14.08 19.01 -3.15
C THR A 158 -14.09 18.71 -4.65
#